data_4317a80b15f522e2f374288da4679383
#
_entry.id   4317a80b15f522e2f374288da4679383
#
_cell.length_a   1.000
_cell.length_b   1.000
_cell.length_c   1.000
_cell.angle_alpha   90.00
_cell.angle_beta   90.00
_cell.angle_gamma   90.00
#
_symmetry.space_group_name_H-M   'P 1'
#
loop_
_entity.id
_entity.type
_entity.pdbx_description
1 polymer ?
#
loop_
_entity_poly.entity_id
_entity_poly.type
_entity_poly.pdbx_seq_one_letter_code
_entity_poly.pdbx_strand_id
1 'polypeptide(L)'
;MHAQHGSTLPCRIQSGCNRTRDPLHGIGFFMHNGFTGFIVLSSVFLCVTGAEALYADMGHFGRSPIRRAWLALVLPALMLNYYGQGALILTGAADLHNPFYQLAPDWMTYPLVALTTFATIIASQAMITGAFSLTSQLVQLGQLPRMNIVQTSSDEQGQIYIPAVNWSLFVAIVVAVALFKTSSNLASAYGIAVTLDMTITTVMTFFVIRYGWRLPLLPCLLSTGFFF
;
A
#
# COMPACT_ATOMS: atom_id res chain seq x y z
N MET A 1 -3.51 -51.12 15.05
CA MET A 1 -4.83 -51.00 14.39
C MET A 1 -4.90 -49.66 13.69
N HIS A 2 -4.80 -49.71 12.37
CA HIS A 2 -4.91 -48.57 11.46
C HIS A 2 -6.37 -48.12 11.39
N ALA A 3 -6.61 -46.83 11.34
CA ALA A 3 -7.77 -46.28 10.62
C ALA A 3 -7.62 -44.80 10.36
N GLN A 4 -7.39 -44.50 9.07
CA GLN A 4 -8.18 -43.59 8.28
C GLN A 4 -8.20 -42.12 8.75
N HIS A 5 -7.21 -41.35 8.30
CA HIS A 5 -7.40 -39.94 7.99
C HIS A 5 -7.47 -39.81 6.45
N GLY A 6 -8.62 -40.16 5.93
CA GLY A 6 -8.97 -40.01 4.52
C GLY A 6 -9.92 -38.85 4.31
N SER A 7 -9.53 -37.89 3.49
CA SER A 7 -10.39 -37.20 2.52
C SER A 7 -11.52 -36.29 2.98
N THR A 8 -11.31 -35.33 3.89
CA THR A 8 -12.30 -34.25 4.08
C THR A 8 -11.81 -32.85 3.70
N LEU A 9 -10.58 -32.73 3.21
CA LEU A 9 -9.97 -31.47 2.81
C LEU A 9 -10.56 -30.80 1.54
N PRO A 10 -10.92 -31.50 0.46
CA PRO A 10 -11.36 -30.82 -0.76
C PRO A 10 -12.74 -30.15 -0.64
N CYS A 11 -13.63 -30.67 0.18
CA CYS A 11 -14.97 -30.14 0.31
C CYS A 11 -15.04 -28.86 1.18
N ARG A 12 -14.19 -28.74 2.19
CA ARG A 12 -14.06 -27.52 3.01
C ARG A 12 -13.41 -26.36 2.27
N ILE A 13 -12.44 -26.65 1.40
CA ILE A 13 -11.76 -25.66 0.57
C ILE A 13 -12.73 -25.10 -0.47
N GLN A 14 -13.55 -25.94 -1.09
CA GLN A 14 -14.53 -25.52 -2.10
C GLN A 14 -15.67 -24.70 -1.49
N SER A 15 -16.17 -25.07 -0.33
CA SER A 15 -17.21 -24.28 0.37
C SER A 15 -16.68 -22.95 0.89
N GLY A 16 -15.43 -22.88 1.34
CA GLY A 16 -14.76 -21.63 1.72
C GLY A 16 -14.54 -20.71 0.53
N CYS A 17 -14.10 -21.25 -0.61
CA CYS A 17 -13.81 -20.47 -1.80
C CYS A 17 -15.07 -19.87 -2.47
N ASN A 18 -16.20 -20.57 -2.42
CA ASN A 18 -17.48 -20.02 -2.90
C ASN A 18 -18.02 -18.93 -1.98
N ARG A 19 -17.76 -19.02 -0.68
CA ARG A 19 -18.19 -18.02 0.30
C ARG A 19 -17.43 -16.70 0.17
N THR A 20 -16.17 -16.74 -0.28
CA THR A 20 -15.35 -15.53 -0.46
C THR A 20 -15.65 -14.78 -1.76
N ARG A 21 -16.43 -15.34 -2.67
CA ARG A 21 -16.84 -14.69 -3.93
C ARG A 21 -18.11 -13.85 -3.83
N ASP A 22 -18.85 -13.98 -2.75
CA ASP A 22 -20.13 -13.29 -2.61
C ASP A 22 -19.90 -11.91 -1.93
N PRO A 23 -20.09 -10.78 -2.64
CA PRO A 23 -19.92 -9.44 -2.10
C PRO A 23 -20.85 -9.13 -0.93
N LEU A 24 -21.98 -9.86 -0.83
CA LEU A 24 -22.92 -9.70 0.29
C LEU A 24 -22.30 -10.06 1.65
N HIS A 25 -21.31 -10.95 1.67
CA HIS A 25 -20.59 -11.27 2.91
C HIS A 25 -19.73 -10.10 3.42
N GLY A 26 -19.17 -9.30 2.52
CA GLY A 26 -18.46 -8.08 2.88
C GLY A 26 -19.39 -7.05 3.51
N ILE A 27 -20.53 -6.81 2.90
CA ILE A 27 -21.55 -5.89 3.44
C ILE A 27 -22.07 -6.40 4.79
N GLY A 28 -22.38 -7.69 4.91
CA GLY A 28 -22.79 -8.31 6.17
C GLY A 28 -21.74 -8.19 7.28
N PHE A 29 -20.46 -8.31 6.94
CA PHE A 29 -19.36 -8.11 7.88
C PHE A 29 -19.34 -6.69 8.46
N PHE A 30 -19.49 -5.66 7.61
CA PHE A 30 -19.52 -4.26 8.06
C PHE A 30 -20.77 -3.96 8.91
N MET A 31 -21.92 -4.49 8.56
CA MET A 31 -23.16 -4.29 9.32
C MET A 31 -23.10 -4.91 10.73
N HIS A 32 -22.36 -6.03 10.89
CA HIS A 32 -22.25 -6.71 12.18
C HIS A 32 -21.09 -6.18 13.04
N ASN A 33 -20.01 -5.68 12.46
CA ASN A 33 -18.78 -5.33 13.18
C ASN A 33 -18.58 -3.81 13.34
N GLY A 34 -19.39 -2.95 12.73
CA GLY A 34 -19.32 -1.50 12.91
C GLY A 34 -17.91 -0.92 12.85
N PHE A 35 -17.46 -0.29 13.94
CA PHE A 35 -16.15 0.36 14.03
C PHE A 35 -14.97 -0.62 13.87
N THR A 36 -15.11 -1.85 14.35
CA THR A 36 -14.08 -2.91 14.16
C THR A 36 -13.93 -3.26 12.68
N GLY A 37 -15.03 -3.26 11.92
CA GLY A 37 -14.99 -3.44 10.46
C GLY A 37 -14.16 -2.34 9.78
N PHE A 38 -14.27 -1.10 10.24
CA PHE A 38 -13.48 0.01 9.71
C PHE A 38 -11.96 -0.15 9.98
N ILE A 39 -11.58 -0.63 11.17
CA ILE A 39 -10.17 -0.94 11.49
C ILE A 39 -9.64 -2.05 10.58
N VAL A 40 -10.43 -3.09 10.34
CA VAL A 40 -10.04 -4.18 9.42
C VAL A 40 -9.91 -3.66 7.99
N LEU A 41 -10.77 -2.72 7.57
CA LEU A 41 -10.67 -2.09 6.26
C LEU A 41 -9.32 -1.37 6.05
N SER A 42 -8.80 -0.70 7.08
CA SER A 42 -7.48 -0.07 7.01
C SER A 42 -6.36 -1.08 6.70
N SER A 43 -6.44 -2.28 7.24
CA SER A 43 -5.50 -3.37 6.94
C SER A 43 -5.68 -3.94 5.53
N VAL A 44 -6.91 -4.02 5.04
CA VAL A 44 -7.21 -4.41 3.65
C VAL A 44 -6.68 -3.37 2.67
N PHE A 45 -6.81 -2.08 2.99
CA PHE A 45 -6.23 -1.00 2.20
C PHE A 45 -4.71 -1.15 2.04
N LEU A 46 -4.01 -1.53 3.11
CA LEU A 46 -2.56 -1.78 3.06
C LEU A 46 -2.17 -2.84 2.02
N CYS A 47 -3.01 -3.85 1.80
CA CYS A 47 -2.75 -4.89 0.79
C CYS A 47 -2.85 -4.35 -0.66
N VAL A 48 -3.55 -3.24 -0.88
CA VAL A 48 -3.80 -2.64 -2.20
C VAL A 48 -2.91 -1.41 -2.45
N THR A 49 -2.25 -0.88 -1.41
CA THR A 49 -1.34 0.28 -1.52
C THR A 49 -0.01 -0.09 -2.19
N GLY A 50 0.72 0.91 -2.65
CA GLY A 50 2.00 0.78 -3.35
C GLY A 50 1.95 1.29 -4.80
N ALA A 51 0.77 1.64 -5.30
CA ALA A 51 0.62 2.23 -6.62
C ALA A 51 1.24 3.63 -6.72
N GLU A 52 1.29 4.37 -5.59
CA GLU A 52 1.89 5.70 -5.53
C GLU A 52 3.37 5.68 -5.91
N ALA A 53 4.14 4.72 -5.39
CA ALA A 53 5.54 4.53 -5.75
C ALA A 53 5.69 4.21 -7.24
N LEU A 54 4.79 3.40 -7.79
CA LEU A 54 4.77 3.06 -9.21
C LEU A 54 4.51 4.30 -10.09
N TYR A 55 3.62 5.20 -9.67
CA TYR A 55 3.36 6.45 -10.40
C TYR A 55 4.55 7.41 -10.37
N ALA A 56 5.26 7.50 -9.24
CA ALA A 56 6.50 8.27 -9.14
C ALA A 56 7.56 7.75 -10.12
N ASP A 57 7.77 6.44 -10.16
CA ASP A 57 8.70 5.79 -11.08
C ASP A 57 8.30 5.96 -12.55
N MET A 58 7.00 6.00 -12.86
CA MET A 58 6.53 6.28 -14.22
C MET A 58 6.93 7.68 -14.70
N GLY A 59 7.04 8.65 -13.82
CA GLY A 59 7.55 9.99 -14.12
C GLY A 59 9.01 9.99 -14.55
N HIS A 60 9.83 9.10 -13.97
CA HIS A 60 11.27 9.02 -14.24
C HIS A 60 11.61 8.12 -15.44
N PHE A 61 11.02 6.93 -15.51
CA PHE A 61 11.37 5.90 -16.51
C PHE A 61 10.43 5.83 -17.70
N GLY A 62 9.32 6.55 -17.66
CA GLY A 62 8.29 6.50 -18.67
C GLY A 62 7.37 5.27 -18.56
N ARG A 63 6.23 5.35 -19.26
CA ARG A 63 5.15 4.36 -19.15
C ARG A 63 5.49 2.98 -19.71
N SER A 64 6.25 2.90 -20.81
CA SER A 64 6.45 1.65 -21.54
C SER A 64 7.34 0.64 -20.81
N PRO A 65 8.51 1.01 -20.25
CA PRO A 65 9.36 0.10 -19.48
C PRO A 65 8.64 -0.43 -18.24
N ILE A 66 7.99 0.44 -17.48
CA ILE A 66 7.29 0.08 -16.25
C ILE A 66 6.14 -0.86 -16.53
N ARG A 67 5.32 -0.60 -17.56
CA ARG A 67 4.22 -1.49 -17.93
C ARG A 67 4.72 -2.90 -18.27
N ARG A 68 5.84 -3.02 -19.01
CA ARG A 68 6.42 -4.31 -19.38
C ARG A 68 6.96 -5.05 -18.15
N ALA A 69 7.73 -4.37 -17.31
CA ALA A 69 8.25 -4.95 -16.08
C ALA A 69 7.10 -5.39 -15.14
N TRP A 70 6.08 -4.57 -15.01
CA TRP A 70 4.93 -4.87 -14.15
C TRP A 70 4.15 -6.10 -14.62
N LEU A 71 3.81 -6.17 -15.91
CA LEU A 71 3.03 -7.30 -16.43
C LEU A 71 3.83 -8.60 -16.55
N ALA A 72 5.13 -8.51 -16.88
CA ALA A 72 5.95 -9.68 -17.11
C ALA A 72 6.55 -10.29 -15.83
N LEU A 73 6.86 -9.46 -14.84
CA LEU A 73 7.58 -9.90 -13.64
C LEU A 73 6.79 -9.64 -12.35
N VAL A 74 6.38 -8.39 -12.12
CA VAL A 74 5.84 -7.99 -10.82
C VAL A 74 4.47 -8.62 -10.56
N LEU A 75 3.55 -8.53 -11.52
CA LEU A 75 2.20 -9.09 -11.38
C LEU A 75 2.22 -10.62 -11.16
N PRO A 76 2.92 -11.44 -11.96
CA PRO A 76 3.01 -12.88 -11.72
C PRO A 76 3.66 -13.21 -10.36
N ALA A 77 4.72 -12.48 -9.98
CA ALA A 77 5.40 -12.70 -8.71
C ALA A 77 4.49 -12.37 -7.52
N LEU A 78 3.73 -11.27 -7.57
CA LEU A 78 2.75 -10.92 -6.54
C LEU A 78 1.63 -11.95 -6.44
N MET A 79 1.08 -12.40 -7.58
CA MET A 79 0.05 -13.44 -7.60
C MET A 79 0.54 -14.73 -6.95
N LEU A 80 1.73 -15.19 -7.32
CA LEU A 80 2.33 -16.39 -6.72
C LEU A 80 2.56 -16.23 -5.21
N ASN A 81 3.03 -15.07 -4.78
CA ASN A 81 3.24 -14.77 -3.37
C ASN A 81 1.92 -14.79 -2.58
N TYR A 82 0.88 -14.12 -3.06
CA TYR A 82 -0.42 -14.08 -2.38
C TYR A 82 -1.12 -15.44 -2.37
N TYR A 83 -1.08 -16.17 -3.47
CA TYR A 83 -1.62 -17.54 -3.51
C TYR A 83 -0.84 -18.48 -2.59
N GLY A 84 0.50 -18.35 -2.53
CA GLY A 84 1.34 -19.12 -1.63
C GLY A 84 1.01 -18.87 -0.16
N GLN A 85 0.91 -17.59 0.24
CA GLN A 85 0.51 -17.23 1.61
C GLN A 85 -0.91 -17.69 1.94
N GLY A 86 -1.86 -17.53 1.00
CA GLY A 86 -3.22 -18.03 1.17
C GLY A 86 -3.28 -19.55 1.35
N ALA A 87 -2.51 -20.30 0.57
CA ALA A 87 -2.42 -21.75 0.70
C ALA A 87 -1.83 -22.14 2.07
N LEU A 88 -0.76 -21.46 2.52
CA LEU A 88 -0.15 -21.69 3.82
C LEU A 88 -1.12 -21.48 4.97
N ILE A 89 -1.90 -20.42 4.93
CA ILE A 89 -2.93 -20.11 5.94
C ILE A 89 -4.05 -21.17 5.92
N LEU A 90 -4.48 -21.62 4.74
CA LEU A 90 -5.52 -22.64 4.59
C LEU A 90 -5.09 -24.03 5.10
N THR A 91 -3.81 -24.36 5.01
CA THR A 91 -3.28 -25.63 5.57
C THR A 91 -3.21 -25.62 7.09
N GLY A 92 -3.40 -24.47 7.75
CA GLY A 92 -3.31 -24.34 9.18
C GLY A 92 -1.89 -24.49 9.75
N ALA A 93 -0.88 -24.53 8.87
CA ALA A 93 0.53 -24.63 9.23
C ALA A 93 1.19 -23.28 9.52
N ALA A 94 0.48 -22.18 9.24
CA ALA A 94 1.02 -20.85 9.41
C ALA A 94 0.92 -20.39 10.87
N ASP A 95 2.04 -19.98 11.42
CA ASP A 95 2.03 -19.04 12.53
C ASP A 95 1.58 -17.68 11.94
N LEU A 96 0.42 -17.19 12.38
CA LEU A 96 -0.25 -15.99 11.83
C LEU A 96 0.59 -14.69 11.93
N HIS A 97 1.70 -14.73 12.66
CA HIS A 97 2.55 -13.54 12.84
C HIS A 97 3.39 -13.18 11.61
N ASN A 98 3.93 -14.14 10.87
CA ASN A 98 4.83 -13.87 9.74
C ASN A 98 4.70 -14.91 8.60
N PRO A 99 3.57 -14.99 7.90
CA PRO A 99 3.35 -16.00 6.86
C PRO A 99 4.30 -15.86 5.66
N PHE A 100 4.81 -14.66 5.39
CA PHE A 100 5.72 -14.38 4.29
C PHE A 100 7.06 -15.12 4.45
N TYR A 101 7.66 -15.06 5.63
CA TYR A 101 8.94 -15.73 5.88
C TYR A 101 8.80 -17.24 5.99
N GLN A 102 7.65 -17.75 6.40
CA GLN A 102 7.36 -19.17 6.49
C GLN A 102 7.15 -19.83 5.13
N LEU A 103 6.92 -19.05 4.09
CA LEU A 103 6.81 -19.56 2.72
C LEU A 103 8.17 -20.00 2.17
N ALA A 104 9.26 -19.45 2.70
CA ALA A 104 10.61 -19.78 2.28
C ALA A 104 11.15 -21.01 3.02
N PRO A 105 11.91 -21.90 2.36
CA PRO A 105 12.62 -22.97 3.05
C PRO A 105 13.69 -22.41 3.99
N ASP A 106 14.02 -23.13 5.08
CA ASP A 106 14.88 -22.67 6.16
C ASP A 106 16.23 -22.09 5.69
N TRP A 107 16.84 -22.72 4.68
CA TRP A 107 18.11 -22.23 4.10
C TRP A 107 17.99 -20.88 3.39
N MET A 108 16.80 -20.52 2.94
CA MET A 108 16.55 -19.28 2.20
C MET A 108 16.12 -18.12 3.11
N THR A 109 15.88 -18.36 4.37
CA THR A 109 15.38 -17.32 5.32
C THR A 109 16.37 -16.18 5.45
N TYR A 110 17.67 -16.44 5.63
CA TYR A 110 18.67 -15.37 5.74
C TYR A 110 18.84 -14.54 4.44
N PRO A 111 18.98 -15.15 3.25
CA PRO A 111 18.98 -14.42 1.99
C PRO A 111 17.71 -13.60 1.78
N LEU A 112 16.54 -14.12 2.17
CA LEU A 112 15.26 -13.44 2.05
C LEU A 112 15.20 -12.20 2.95
N VAL A 113 15.68 -12.30 4.21
CA VAL A 113 15.77 -11.16 5.14
C VAL A 113 16.69 -10.08 4.59
N ALA A 114 17.84 -10.45 4.03
CA ALA A 114 18.74 -9.49 3.39
C ALA A 114 18.06 -8.81 2.19
N LEU A 115 17.40 -9.57 1.33
CA LEU A 115 16.69 -9.04 0.16
C LEU A 115 15.56 -8.09 0.56
N THR A 116 14.74 -8.45 1.55
CA THR A 116 13.67 -7.58 2.05
C THR A 116 14.20 -6.32 2.70
N THR A 117 15.36 -6.37 3.36
CA THR A 117 16.01 -5.20 3.91
C THR A 117 16.45 -4.24 2.79
N PHE A 118 17.09 -4.74 1.74
CA PHE A 118 17.43 -3.90 0.58
C PHE A 118 16.19 -3.33 -0.11
N ALA A 119 15.15 -4.13 -0.28
CA ALA A 119 13.88 -3.66 -0.84
C ALA A 119 13.27 -2.53 0.00
N THR A 120 13.32 -2.63 1.32
CA THR A 120 12.84 -1.59 2.24
C THR A 120 13.65 -0.29 2.13
N ILE A 121 14.98 -0.39 1.98
CA ILE A 121 15.84 0.77 1.78
C ILE A 121 15.47 1.48 0.47
N ILE A 122 15.29 0.74 -0.63
CA ILE A 122 14.88 1.31 -1.93
C ILE A 122 13.50 1.97 -1.83
N ALA A 123 12.53 1.32 -1.20
CA ALA A 123 11.20 1.87 -0.98
C ALA A 123 11.25 3.18 -0.16
N SER A 124 12.09 3.23 0.88
CA SER A 124 12.30 4.44 1.68
C SER A 124 12.88 5.59 0.84
N GLN A 125 13.83 5.31 -0.05
CA GLN A 125 14.38 6.33 -0.95
C GLN A 125 13.33 6.89 -1.90
N ALA A 126 12.47 6.04 -2.47
CA ALA A 126 11.39 6.47 -3.34
C ALA A 126 10.42 7.43 -2.62
N MET A 127 10.06 7.13 -1.37
CA MET A 127 9.20 7.98 -0.55
C MET A 127 9.85 9.34 -0.24
N ILE A 128 11.14 9.36 0.09
CA ILE A 128 11.87 10.61 0.37
C ILE A 128 11.95 11.48 -0.90
N THR A 129 12.25 10.88 -2.05
CA THR A 129 12.28 11.58 -3.34
C THR A 129 10.91 12.17 -3.70
N GLY A 130 9.84 11.41 -3.46
CA GLY A 130 8.48 11.89 -3.62
C GLY A 130 8.17 13.10 -2.74
N ALA A 131 8.58 13.07 -1.47
CA ALA A 131 8.40 14.19 -0.54
C ALA A 131 9.16 15.44 -0.99
N PHE A 132 10.38 15.30 -1.50
CA PHE A 132 11.14 16.43 -2.05
C PHE A 132 10.48 17.02 -3.29
N SER A 133 10.02 16.19 -4.21
CA SER A 133 9.34 16.63 -5.43
C SER A 133 8.06 17.39 -5.11
N LEU A 134 7.25 16.87 -4.19
CA LEU A 134 6.03 17.51 -3.72
C LEU A 134 6.32 18.85 -3.06
N THR A 135 7.31 18.89 -2.17
CA THR A 135 7.72 20.14 -1.48
C THR A 135 8.20 21.18 -2.47
N SER A 136 8.98 20.79 -3.48
CA SER A 136 9.45 21.70 -4.53
C SER A 136 8.28 22.32 -5.30
N GLN A 137 7.27 21.52 -5.64
CA GLN A 137 6.06 22.02 -6.29
C GLN A 137 5.28 22.98 -5.40
N LEU A 138 5.12 22.70 -4.10
CA LEU A 138 4.44 23.57 -3.15
C LEU A 138 5.17 24.90 -2.95
N VAL A 139 6.51 24.88 -2.98
CA VAL A 139 7.32 26.12 -2.94
C VAL A 139 7.11 26.94 -4.22
N GLN A 140 7.07 26.30 -5.39
CA GLN A 140 6.82 26.97 -6.67
C GLN A 140 5.42 27.57 -6.76
N LEU A 141 4.43 26.89 -6.17
CA LEU A 141 3.04 27.38 -6.07
C LEU A 141 2.86 28.48 -4.99
N GLY A 142 3.92 28.82 -4.25
CA GLY A 142 3.86 29.84 -3.18
C GLY A 142 3.11 29.38 -1.92
N GLN A 143 2.81 28.10 -1.77
CA GLN A 143 2.13 27.52 -0.60
C GLN A 143 3.08 27.27 0.57
N LEU A 144 4.37 27.13 0.30
CA LEU A 144 5.41 26.99 1.30
C LEU A 144 6.45 28.10 1.17
N PRO A 145 7.11 28.48 2.29
CA PRO A 145 8.19 29.44 2.25
C PRO A 145 9.35 28.96 1.37
N ARG A 146 10.11 29.88 0.84
CA ARG A 146 11.30 29.56 0.02
C ARG A 146 12.31 28.79 0.83
N MET A 147 12.56 27.56 0.41
CA MET A 147 13.55 26.66 1.00
C MET A 147 14.77 26.53 0.10
N ASN A 148 15.90 26.18 0.69
CA ASN A 148 17.11 25.90 -0.09
C ASN A 148 16.95 24.54 -0.78
N ILE A 149 16.82 24.57 -2.11
CA ILE A 149 16.68 23.40 -2.96
C ILE A 149 18.02 23.16 -3.66
N VAL A 150 18.68 22.08 -3.35
CA VAL A 150 19.96 21.69 -3.95
C VAL A 150 19.66 20.68 -5.06
N GLN A 151 20.10 21.00 -6.29
CA GLN A 151 20.08 20.04 -7.38
C GLN A 151 21.28 19.13 -7.28
N THR A 152 21.05 17.81 -7.20
CA THR A 152 22.11 16.82 -7.03
C THR A 152 22.64 16.26 -8.35
N SER A 153 21.92 16.47 -9.46
CA SER A 153 22.35 16.09 -10.82
C SER A 153 22.25 17.27 -11.77
N SER A 154 23.23 17.41 -12.67
CA SER A 154 23.20 18.37 -13.77
C SER A 154 22.42 17.88 -14.99
N ASP A 155 22.27 16.56 -15.15
CA ASP A 155 21.76 15.92 -16.36
C ASP A 155 20.28 15.50 -16.24
N GLU A 156 19.79 15.26 -15.03
CA GLU A 156 18.40 14.88 -14.78
C GLU A 156 17.65 15.94 -13.96
N GLN A 157 16.72 16.59 -14.61
CA GLN A 157 15.76 17.50 -13.95
C GLN A 157 14.83 16.68 -13.05
N GLY A 158 15.05 16.74 -11.74
CA GLY A 158 14.18 16.07 -10.77
C GLY A 158 14.92 15.45 -9.59
N GLN A 159 16.23 15.31 -9.67
CA GLN A 159 17.05 14.91 -8.54
C GLN A 159 17.35 16.13 -7.65
N ILE A 160 16.48 16.35 -6.70
CA ILE A 160 16.54 17.49 -5.76
C ILE A 160 16.74 17.00 -4.34
N TYR A 161 17.48 17.77 -3.56
CA TYR A 161 17.67 17.56 -2.14
C TYR A 161 17.26 18.80 -1.35
N ILE A 162 16.39 18.62 -0.36
CA ILE A 162 15.91 19.72 0.50
C ILE A 162 16.28 19.39 1.95
N PRO A 163 17.34 19.99 2.50
CA PRO A 163 17.86 19.66 3.83
C PRO A 163 16.79 19.79 4.93
N ALA A 164 15.99 20.85 4.90
CA ALA A 164 14.95 21.10 5.89
C ALA A 164 13.90 19.98 5.92
N VAL A 165 13.47 19.51 4.75
CA VAL A 165 12.52 18.40 4.63
C VAL A 165 13.15 17.08 5.09
N ASN A 166 14.41 16.83 4.71
CA ASN A 166 15.10 15.61 5.12
C ASN A 166 15.21 15.50 6.65
N TRP A 167 15.61 16.56 7.32
CA TRP A 167 15.70 16.57 8.78
C TRP A 167 14.34 16.48 9.46
N SER A 168 13.32 17.16 8.91
CA SER A 168 11.95 17.05 9.46
C SER A 168 11.39 15.64 9.33
N LEU A 169 11.61 14.97 8.18
CA LEU A 169 11.23 13.57 7.98
C LEU A 169 11.98 12.65 8.95
N PHE A 170 13.28 12.85 9.13
CA PHE A 170 14.06 12.07 10.07
C PHE A 170 13.50 12.16 11.50
N VAL A 171 13.25 13.38 11.98
CA VAL A 171 12.68 13.60 13.32
C VAL A 171 11.29 12.97 13.42
N ALA A 172 10.44 13.17 12.40
CA ALA A 172 9.10 12.59 12.38
C ALA A 172 9.13 11.04 12.43
N ILE A 173 10.04 10.41 11.69
CA ILE A 173 10.21 8.95 11.69
C ILE A 173 10.68 8.46 13.06
N VAL A 174 11.68 9.12 13.67
CA VAL A 174 12.18 8.75 15.00
C VAL A 174 11.06 8.85 16.05
N VAL A 175 10.29 9.94 16.01
CA VAL A 175 9.13 10.13 16.89
C VAL A 175 8.09 9.03 16.66
N ALA A 176 7.75 8.73 15.39
CA ALA A 176 6.79 7.68 15.06
C ALA A 176 7.24 6.30 15.59
N VAL A 177 8.49 5.94 15.39
CA VAL A 177 9.05 4.67 15.90
C VAL A 177 9.01 4.63 17.44
N ALA A 178 9.33 5.72 18.12
CA ALA A 178 9.30 5.80 19.58
C ALA A 178 7.86 5.71 20.16
N LEU A 179 6.87 6.28 19.44
CA LEU A 179 5.48 6.27 19.86
C LEU A 179 4.81 4.91 19.63
N PHE A 180 4.96 4.34 18.45
CA PHE A 180 4.24 3.12 18.07
C PHE A 180 4.92 1.83 18.53
N LYS A 181 6.23 1.83 18.75
CA LYS A 181 7.05 0.74 19.31
C LYS A 181 7.00 -0.61 18.58
N THR A 182 5.88 -0.96 17.95
CA THR A 182 5.69 -2.22 17.21
C THR A 182 5.35 -1.94 15.76
N SER A 183 5.79 -2.81 14.86
CA SER A 183 5.49 -2.70 13.43
C SER A 183 3.98 -2.82 13.13
N SER A 184 3.25 -3.62 13.92
CA SER A 184 1.80 -3.77 13.79
C SER A 184 1.04 -2.47 14.09
N ASN A 185 1.42 -1.77 15.17
CA ASN A 185 0.82 -0.47 15.51
C ASN A 185 1.16 0.59 14.46
N LEU A 186 2.40 0.58 13.95
CA LEU A 186 2.82 1.49 12.90
C LEU A 186 2.08 1.24 11.58
N ALA A 187 1.87 -0.03 11.22
CA ALA A 187 1.07 -0.41 10.06
C ALA A 187 -0.39 0.05 10.18
N SER A 188 -0.99 -0.08 11.37
CA SER A 188 -2.35 0.41 11.62
C SER A 188 -2.44 1.94 11.49
N ALA A 189 -1.46 2.68 12.02
CA ALA A 189 -1.38 4.12 11.89
C ALA A 189 -1.20 4.56 10.42
N TYR A 190 -0.37 3.85 9.67
CA TYR A 190 -0.20 4.07 8.24
C TYR A 190 -1.51 3.83 7.47
N GLY A 191 -2.21 2.73 7.75
CA GLY A 191 -3.51 2.44 7.13
C GLY A 191 -4.55 3.54 7.37
N ILE A 192 -4.62 4.07 8.58
CA ILE A 192 -5.50 5.21 8.91
C ILE A 192 -5.09 6.47 8.14
N ALA A 193 -3.78 6.77 8.08
CA ALA A 193 -3.28 7.93 7.34
C ALA A 193 -3.63 7.87 5.86
N VAL A 194 -3.43 6.71 5.21
CA VAL A 194 -3.80 6.50 3.80
C VAL A 194 -5.31 6.63 3.58
N THR A 195 -6.12 6.08 4.47
CA THR A 195 -7.59 6.20 4.37
C THR A 195 -8.03 7.66 4.47
N LEU A 196 -7.41 8.44 5.36
CA LEU A 196 -7.68 9.88 5.48
C LEU A 196 -7.26 10.65 4.22
N ASP A 197 -6.10 10.34 3.66
CA ASP A 197 -5.61 10.94 2.43
C ASP A 197 -6.55 10.66 1.25
N MET A 198 -6.98 9.41 1.09
CA MET A 198 -7.97 9.02 0.08
C MET A 198 -9.31 9.75 0.26
N THR A 199 -9.77 9.89 1.50
CA THR A 199 -10.99 10.63 1.83
C THR A 199 -10.86 12.11 1.44
N ILE A 200 -9.75 12.76 1.81
CA ILE A 200 -9.49 14.16 1.45
C ILE A 200 -9.42 14.32 -0.06
N THR A 201 -8.71 13.44 -0.75
CA THR A 201 -8.58 13.46 -2.21
C THR A 201 -9.93 13.29 -2.88
N THR A 202 -10.80 12.40 -2.40
CA THR A 202 -12.15 12.20 -2.94
C THR A 202 -13.00 13.44 -2.76
N VAL A 203 -12.97 14.07 -1.58
CA VAL A 203 -13.67 15.34 -1.31
C VAL A 203 -13.14 16.46 -2.22
N MET A 204 -11.83 16.60 -2.36
CA MET A 204 -11.22 17.59 -3.25
C MET A 204 -11.62 17.35 -4.71
N THR A 205 -11.63 16.09 -5.15
CA THR A 205 -12.06 15.70 -6.50
C THR A 205 -13.52 16.08 -6.75
N PHE A 206 -14.41 15.92 -5.77
CA PHE A 206 -15.78 16.40 -5.85
C PHE A 206 -15.84 17.92 -6.14
N PHE A 207 -15.07 18.71 -5.41
CA PHE A 207 -15.03 20.17 -5.62
C PHE A 207 -14.49 20.52 -7.00
N VAL A 208 -13.44 19.86 -7.47
CA VAL A 208 -12.86 20.08 -8.81
C VAL A 208 -13.86 19.77 -9.90
N ILE A 209 -14.53 18.61 -9.82
CA ILE A 209 -15.56 18.20 -10.81
C ILE A 209 -16.74 19.16 -10.77
N ARG A 210 -17.20 19.56 -9.60
CA ARG A 210 -18.37 20.41 -9.44
C ARG A 210 -18.13 21.85 -9.89
N TYR A 211 -17.01 22.45 -9.48
CA TYR A 211 -16.71 23.85 -9.73
C TYR A 211 -15.78 24.08 -10.93
N GLY A 212 -14.80 23.19 -11.14
CA GLY A 212 -13.87 23.27 -12.25
C GLY A 212 -14.52 22.89 -13.59
N TRP A 213 -15.19 21.75 -13.62
CA TRP A 213 -15.85 21.25 -14.84
C TRP A 213 -17.32 21.66 -14.95
N ARG A 214 -17.86 22.29 -13.91
CA ARG A 214 -19.25 22.80 -13.86
C ARG A 214 -20.31 21.73 -14.15
N LEU A 215 -20.05 20.47 -13.79
CA LEU A 215 -21.00 19.38 -13.98
C LEU A 215 -22.18 19.50 -13.00
N PRO A 216 -23.37 19.00 -13.36
CA PRO A 216 -24.51 18.97 -12.45
C PRO A 216 -24.22 18.08 -11.24
N LEU A 217 -24.94 18.31 -10.14
CA LEU A 217 -24.65 17.70 -8.82
C LEU A 217 -24.78 16.17 -8.86
N LEU A 218 -25.73 15.63 -9.61
CA LEU A 218 -26.04 14.20 -9.66
C LEU A 218 -24.85 13.34 -10.17
N PRO A 219 -24.23 13.62 -11.35
CA PRO A 219 -23.08 12.87 -11.80
C PRO A 219 -21.83 13.08 -10.90
N CYS A 220 -21.68 14.23 -10.25
CA CYS A 220 -20.62 14.45 -9.27
C CYS A 220 -20.76 13.53 -8.06
N LEU A 221 -21.96 13.43 -7.49
CA LEU A 221 -22.24 12.55 -6.36
C LEU A 221 -22.12 11.07 -6.74
N LEU A 222 -22.56 10.67 -7.94
CA LEU A 222 -22.43 9.29 -8.40
C LEU A 222 -20.97 8.90 -8.62
N SER A 223 -20.18 9.77 -9.26
CA SER A 223 -18.76 9.48 -9.50
C SER A 223 -17.95 9.44 -8.20
N THR A 224 -18.11 10.41 -7.31
CA THR A 224 -17.38 10.45 -6.04
C THR A 224 -17.91 9.44 -5.03
N GLY A 225 -19.22 9.19 -4.98
CA GLY A 225 -19.83 8.19 -4.12
C GLY A 225 -19.49 6.75 -4.47
N PHE A 226 -19.10 6.48 -5.73
CA PHE A 226 -18.58 5.18 -6.13
C PHE A 226 -17.17 4.92 -5.58
N PHE A 227 -16.39 5.97 -5.36
CA PHE A 227 -15.02 5.88 -4.82
C PHE A 227 -14.95 6.07 -3.30
N PHE A 228 -16.05 6.41 -2.63
CA PHE A 228 -16.15 6.58 -1.19
C PHE A 228 -16.66 5.31 -0.51
#